data_1a0707e14fcd0ba9b9364180b3d50f07
#
_entry.id   1a0707e14fcd0ba9b9364180b3d50f07
#
_cell.length_a   1.000
_cell.length_b   1.000
_cell.length_c   1.000
_cell.angle_alpha   90.00
_cell.angle_beta   90.00
_cell.angle_gamma   90.00
#
_symmetry.space_group_name_H-M   'P 1'
#
loop_
_entity.id
_entity.type
_entity.pdbx_description
1 polymer ?
#
loop_
_entity_poly.entity_id
_entity_poly.type
_entity_poly.pdbx_seq_one_letter_code
_entity_poly.pdbx_strand_id
1 'polypeptide(L)'
;NPATLKFLPGQSVMEQGTSDFPNVDSAKSSPLAKRLFTLDGVTGVFLGNDFVTVTKQESTDWEHVKPSILGAIMDHFQSGAPIIEGEQSGNVHAEHSGEDTEIVGQIKELLDSRVRPAVAQDGGDITFHGFERGVVYLQMQGACAGCPSSPLTLKMGIENLLRHYIPEVTEVRPVGL
;
A
#
# COMPACT_ATOMS: atom_id res chain seq x y z
N ASN A 1 -11.49 3.88 -5.29
CA ASN A 1 -12.12 3.99 -3.98
C ASN A 1 -12.46 5.44 -3.67
N PRO A 2 -13.75 5.84 -3.55
CA PRO A 2 -14.15 7.23 -3.35
C PRO A 2 -13.71 7.80 -1.99
N ALA A 3 -13.41 6.96 -1.00
CA ALA A 3 -12.91 7.37 0.31
C ALA A 3 -11.39 7.59 0.34
N THR A 4 -10.69 7.29 -0.74
CA THR A 4 -9.22 7.31 -0.82
C THR A 4 -8.76 8.18 -1.98
N LEU A 5 -7.79 9.06 -1.75
CA LEU A 5 -7.20 9.92 -2.77
C LEU A 5 -5.69 9.87 -2.72
N LYS A 6 -5.06 9.77 -3.90
CA LYS A 6 -3.62 9.79 -4.09
C LYS A 6 -3.13 11.22 -4.33
N PHE A 7 -2.12 11.63 -3.57
CA PHE A 7 -1.46 12.93 -3.68
C PHE A 7 -0.04 12.75 -4.19
N LEU A 8 0.37 13.58 -5.14
CA LEU A 8 1.70 13.59 -5.73
C LEU A 8 2.45 14.86 -5.31
N PRO A 9 3.34 14.79 -4.31
CA PRO A 9 4.06 15.99 -3.86
C PRO A 9 5.14 16.48 -4.82
N GLY A 10 5.45 15.70 -5.86
CA GLY A 10 6.47 16.06 -6.85
C GLY A 10 7.90 15.76 -6.43
N GLN A 11 8.08 15.03 -5.34
CA GLN A 11 9.37 14.60 -4.84
C GLN A 11 9.26 13.25 -4.15
N SER A 12 10.38 12.60 -3.87
CA SER A 12 10.40 11.31 -3.20
C SER A 12 9.80 11.41 -1.80
N VAL A 13 8.90 10.50 -1.46
CA VAL A 13 8.28 10.36 -0.14
C VAL A 13 9.00 9.26 0.65
N MET A 14 9.13 8.08 0.05
CA MET A 14 9.85 6.94 0.61
C MET A 14 11.01 6.59 -0.32
N GLU A 15 12.22 6.50 0.20
CA GLU A 15 13.38 6.10 -0.62
C GLU A 15 13.28 4.63 -1.02
N GLN A 16 12.75 3.80 -0.13
CA GLN A 16 12.56 2.38 -0.37
C GLN A 16 11.27 1.90 0.29
N GLY A 17 10.56 1.01 -0.40
CA GLY A 17 9.36 0.37 0.12
C GLY A 17 8.15 1.29 0.22
N THR A 18 7.22 0.89 1.05
CA THR A 18 5.96 1.59 1.34
C THR A 18 5.63 1.44 2.83
N SER A 19 4.81 2.34 3.34
CA SER A 19 4.33 2.26 4.73
C SER A 19 2.85 2.53 4.82
N ASP A 20 2.13 1.66 5.52
CA ASP A 20 0.69 1.77 5.73
C ASP A 20 0.36 2.10 7.19
N PHE A 21 -0.47 3.11 7.36
CA PHE A 21 -0.94 3.59 8.64
C PHE A 21 -2.47 3.56 8.67
N PRO A 22 -3.08 2.41 9.04
CA PRO A 22 -4.53 2.27 9.04
C PRO A 22 -5.24 3.02 10.17
N ASN A 23 -4.47 3.56 11.12
CA ASN A 23 -4.99 4.35 12.25
C ASN A 23 -3.90 5.25 12.83
N VAL A 24 -4.31 6.16 13.71
CA VAL A 24 -3.40 7.13 14.34
C VAL A 24 -2.33 6.47 15.21
N ASP A 25 -2.63 5.33 15.82
CA ASP A 25 -1.65 4.63 16.67
C ASP A 25 -0.52 4.02 15.86
N SER A 26 -0.80 3.59 14.63
CA SER A 26 0.22 3.08 13.70
C SER A 26 1.14 4.20 13.18
N ALA A 27 0.67 5.44 13.17
CA ALA A 27 1.41 6.60 12.65
C ALA A 27 2.56 7.10 13.55
N LYS A 28 2.82 6.44 14.68
CA LYS A 28 3.82 6.89 15.68
C LYS A 28 5.22 7.03 15.12
N SER A 29 5.57 6.23 14.14
CA SER A 29 6.87 6.25 13.47
C SER A 29 6.98 7.25 12.31
N SER A 30 5.89 7.89 11.91
CA SER A 30 5.90 8.85 10.80
C SER A 30 5.39 10.22 11.22
N PRO A 31 6.27 11.24 11.29
CA PRO A 31 5.85 12.61 11.55
C PRO A 31 4.85 13.15 10.52
N LEU A 32 5.01 12.77 9.23
CA LEU A 32 4.07 13.14 8.17
C LEU A 32 2.70 12.51 8.39
N ALA A 33 2.64 11.20 8.66
CA ALA A 33 1.38 10.52 8.92
C ALA A 33 0.69 11.07 10.17
N LYS A 34 1.42 11.32 11.26
CA LYS A 34 0.88 12.00 12.47
C LYS A 34 0.22 13.33 12.12
N ARG A 35 0.89 14.14 11.32
CA ARG A 35 0.37 15.45 10.90
C ARG A 35 -0.93 15.30 10.10
N LEU A 36 -0.99 14.36 9.20
CA LEU A 36 -2.20 14.09 8.41
C LEU A 36 -3.36 13.58 9.26
N PHE A 37 -3.10 12.75 10.27
CA PHE A 37 -4.13 12.29 11.21
C PHE A 37 -4.67 13.38 12.14
N THR A 38 -4.01 14.53 12.25
CA THR A 38 -4.56 15.69 13.00
C THR A 38 -5.70 16.39 12.25
N LEU A 39 -5.85 16.10 10.96
CA LEU A 39 -6.92 16.66 10.15
C LEU A 39 -8.22 15.87 10.36
N ASP A 40 -9.30 16.61 10.59
CA ASP A 40 -10.61 15.99 10.79
C ASP A 40 -11.05 15.20 9.57
N GLY A 41 -11.49 13.98 9.80
CA GLY A 41 -11.98 13.10 8.76
C GLY A 41 -10.94 12.16 8.14
N VAL A 42 -9.66 12.32 8.43
CA VAL A 42 -8.63 11.37 7.99
C VAL A 42 -8.65 10.11 8.85
N THR A 43 -8.79 8.96 8.21
CA THR A 43 -8.86 7.65 8.87
C THR A 43 -7.72 6.71 8.53
N GLY A 44 -6.98 6.99 7.45
CA GLY A 44 -5.84 6.19 7.05
C GLY A 44 -4.86 6.98 6.21
N VAL A 45 -3.58 6.63 6.28
CA VAL A 45 -2.49 7.20 5.49
C VAL A 45 -1.62 6.06 4.95
N PHE A 46 -1.28 6.14 3.68
CA PHE A 46 -0.35 5.22 3.04
C PHE A 46 0.73 6.02 2.31
N LEU A 47 1.98 5.68 2.56
CA LEU A 47 3.13 6.32 1.94
C LEU A 47 3.76 5.41 0.89
N GLY A 48 3.80 5.89 -0.35
CA GLY A 48 4.50 5.23 -1.44
C GLY A 48 5.85 5.88 -1.74
N ASN A 49 6.49 5.49 -2.83
CA ASN A 49 7.79 6.01 -3.21
C ASN A 49 7.76 7.51 -3.51
N ASP A 50 6.78 7.96 -4.30
CA ASP A 50 6.62 9.34 -4.77
C ASP A 50 5.20 9.88 -4.56
N PHE A 51 4.40 9.21 -3.73
CA PHE A 51 3.01 9.59 -3.49
C PHE A 51 2.59 9.37 -2.04
N VAL A 52 1.51 10.05 -1.65
CA VAL A 52 0.81 9.87 -0.38
C VAL A 52 -0.65 9.56 -0.67
N THR A 53 -1.17 8.49 -0.13
CA THR A 53 -2.58 8.14 -0.23
C THR A 53 -3.25 8.40 1.12
N VAL A 54 -4.34 9.15 1.10
CA VAL A 54 -5.12 9.48 2.31
C VAL A 54 -6.51 8.89 2.18
N THR A 55 -6.95 8.23 3.23
CA THR A 55 -8.31 7.70 3.37
C THR A 55 -9.09 8.58 4.34
N LYS A 56 -10.29 8.96 3.96
CA LYS A 56 -11.20 9.78 4.77
C LYS A 56 -12.43 9.00 5.22
N GLN A 57 -13.14 9.52 6.21
CA GLN A 57 -14.46 9.05 6.59
C GLN A 57 -15.48 9.33 5.46
N GLU A 58 -16.49 8.47 5.34
CA GLU A 58 -17.54 8.64 4.33
C GLU A 58 -18.32 9.95 4.50
N SER A 59 -18.48 10.41 5.74
CA SER A 59 -19.18 11.66 6.07
C SER A 59 -18.42 12.94 5.75
N THR A 60 -17.15 12.83 5.33
CA THR A 60 -16.27 13.98 5.07
C THR A 60 -16.14 14.20 3.56
N ASP A 61 -16.23 15.45 3.11
CA ASP A 61 -16.07 15.80 1.70
C ASP A 61 -14.62 16.15 1.36
N TRP A 62 -14.15 15.66 0.22
CA TRP A 62 -12.80 15.95 -0.28
C TRP A 62 -12.55 17.44 -0.51
N GLU A 63 -13.56 18.20 -0.90
CA GLU A 63 -13.45 19.64 -1.13
C GLU A 63 -12.98 20.39 0.13
N HIS A 64 -13.36 19.91 1.32
CA HIS A 64 -12.96 20.50 2.59
C HIS A 64 -11.60 20.00 3.08
N VAL A 65 -11.29 18.74 2.90
CA VAL A 65 -10.09 18.09 3.46
C VAL A 65 -8.88 18.21 2.55
N LYS A 66 -9.10 18.16 1.24
CA LYS A 66 -8.02 18.17 0.24
C LYS A 66 -7.05 19.36 0.37
N PRO A 67 -7.50 20.62 0.52
CA PRO A 67 -6.59 21.74 0.70
C PRO A 67 -5.75 21.63 1.97
N SER A 68 -6.36 21.13 3.05
CA SER A 68 -5.66 20.92 4.33
C SER A 68 -4.60 19.83 4.23
N ILE A 69 -4.90 18.74 3.52
CA ILE A 69 -3.96 17.65 3.26
C ILE A 69 -2.78 18.14 2.42
N LEU A 70 -3.05 18.86 1.33
CA LEU A 70 -1.99 19.44 0.48
C LEU A 70 -1.10 20.41 1.27
N GLY A 71 -1.70 21.28 2.08
CA GLY A 71 -0.97 22.19 2.95
C GLY A 71 -0.09 21.45 3.95
N ALA A 72 -0.61 20.42 4.61
CA ALA A 72 0.13 19.62 5.57
C ALA A 72 1.33 18.87 4.93
N ILE A 73 1.13 18.32 3.74
CA ILE A 73 2.21 17.65 2.99
C ILE A 73 3.29 18.65 2.61
N MET A 74 2.91 19.78 2.05
CA MET A 74 3.86 20.82 1.63
C MET A 74 4.63 21.41 2.81
N ASP A 75 3.96 21.73 3.89
CA ASP A 75 4.57 22.23 5.12
C ASP A 75 5.59 21.25 5.68
N HIS A 76 5.26 19.95 5.65
CA HIS A 76 6.16 18.91 6.12
C HIS A 76 7.44 18.85 5.29
N PHE A 77 7.33 18.87 3.98
CA PHE A 77 8.48 18.85 3.08
C PHE A 77 9.33 20.13 3.19
N GLN A 78 8.71 21.27 3.36
CA GLN A 78 9.43 22.55 3.57
C GLN A 78 10.17 22.59 4.90
N SER A 79 9.64 21.92 5.94
CA SER A 79 10.29 21.85 7.25
C SER A 79 11.56 21.01 7.26
N GLY A 80 11.75 20.14 6.25
CA GLY A 80 12.87 19.21 6.20
C GLY A 80 12.79 18.07 7.23
N ALA A 81 11.64 17.91 7.89
CA ALA A 81 11.43 16.83 8.86
C ALA A 81 11.42 15.46 8.17
N PRO A 82 11.88 14.40 8.87
CA PRO A 82 11.86 13.05 8.28
C PRO A 82 10.43 12.58 8.04
N ILE A 83 10.27 11.77 6.98
CA ILE A 83 8.98 11.14 6.67
C ILE A 83 8.68 10.02 7.65
N ILE A 84 9.70 9.24 8.00
CA ILE A 84 9.64 8.17 9.00
C ILE A 84 10.80 8.33 9.98
N GLU A 85 10.53 8.17 11.27
CA GLU A 85 11.52 8.13 12.33
C GLU A 85 11.89 6.68 12.64
N GLY A 86 13.17 6.36 12.62
CA GLY A 86 13.71 5.01 12.91
C GLY A 86 13.97 4.16 11.67
N GLU A 87 14.40 2.94 11.90
CA GLU A 87 14.65 2.00 10.80
C GLU A 87 13.35 1.68 10.06
N GLN A 88 13.40 1.89 8.77
CA GLN A 88 12.31 1.55 7.87
C GLN A 88 12.14 0.03 7.82
N SER A 89 11.14 -0.47 8.50
CA SER A 89 10.58 -1.74 8.09
C SER A 89 9.73 -1.47 6.83
N GLY A 90 10.38 -1.32 5.70
CA GLY A 90 9.67 -1.37 4.43
C GLY A 90 8.83 -2.64 4.42
N ASN A 91 7.60 -2.57 3.92
CA ASN A 91 6.80 -3.75 3.67
C ASN A 91 7.48 -4.59 2.58
N VAL A 92 8.46 -5.36 3.01
CA VAL A 92 9.11 -6.37 2.18
C VAL A 92 8.20 -7.59 2.20
N HIS A 93 8.12 -8.28 1.10
CA HIS A 93 7.45 -9.58 1.06
C HIS A 93 7.94 -10.47 2.20
N ALA A 94 7.01 -11.16 2.87
CA ALA A 94 7.35 -12.11 3.92
C ALA A 94 8.35 -13.15 3.39
N GLU A 95 9.37 -13.46 4.20
CA GLU A 95 10.30 -14.52 3.85
C GLU A 95 9.61 -15.87 4.06
N HIS A 96 9.76 -16.73 3.09
CA HIS A 96 9.29 -18.11 3.15
C HIS A 96 10.49 -19.05 3.12
N SER A 97 10.59 -19.92 4.09
CA SER A 97 11.63 -20.96 4.17
C SER A 97 11.00 -22.32 3.90
N GLY A 98 11.40 -22.97 2.81
CA GLY A 98 10.89 -24.29 2.48
C GLY A 98 11.24 -24.75 1.07
N GLU A 99 10.69 -25.89 0.67
CA GLU A 99 10.93 -26.50 -0.65
C GLU A 99 10.41 -25.65 -1.81
N ASP A 100 9.49 -24.71 -1.53
CA ASP A 100 8.87 -23.84 -2.52
C ASP A 100 9.62 -22.51 -2.73
N THR A 101 10.88 -22.41 -2.27
CA THR A 101 11.66 -21.15 -2.32
C THR A 101 11.80 -20.60 -3.75
N GLU A 102 11.97 -21.47 -4.74
CA GLU A 102 12.06 -21.08 -6.15
C GLU A 102 10.74 -20.50 -6.66
N ILE A 103 9.63 -21.17 -6.36
CA ILE A 103 8.28 -20.71 -6.72
C ILE A 103 7.96 -19.40 -6.04
N VAL A 104 8.26 -19.26 -4.76
CA VAL A 104 8.12 -18.04 -3.98
C VAL A 104 8.94 -16.89 -4.59
N GLY A 105 10.18 -17.17 -4.99
CA GLY A 105 11.04 -16.20 -5.68
C GLY A 105 10.43 -15.69 -6.98
N GLN A 106 9.88 -16.57 -7.79
CA GLN A 106 9.18 -16.22 -9.04
C GLN A 106 7.91 -15.40 -8.78
N ILE A 107 7.14 -15.76 -7.75
CA ILE A 107 5.94 -15.01 -7.34
C ILE A 107 6.32 -13.58 -6.93
N LYS A 108 7.31 -13.42 -6.08
CA LYS A 108 7.80 -12.12 -5.63
C LYS A 108 8.28 -11.26 -6.81
N GLU A 109 9.05 -11.85 -7.73
CA GLU A 109 9.54 -11.14 -8.91
C GLU A 109 8.40 -10.65 -9.81
N LEU A 110 7.40 -11.48 -10.07
CA LEU A 110 6.22 -11.10 -10.86
C LEU A 110 5.41 -9.99 -10.17
N LEU A 111 5.23 -10.09 -8.85
CA LEU A 111 4.56 -9.05 -8.08
C LEU A 111 5.33 -7.72 -8.16
N ASP A 112 6.63 -7.74 -7.93
CA ASP A 112 7.46 -6.53 -7.91
C ASP A 112 7.58 -5.89 -9.30
N SER A 113 7.66 -6.68 -10.37
CA SER A 113 7.88 -6.18 -11.72
C SER A 113 6.60 -5.80 -12.46
N ARG A 114 5.47 -6.44 -12.17
CA ARG A 114 4.22 -6.30 -12.94
C ARG A 114 3.03 -5.82 -12.14
N VAL A 115 2.86 -6.29 -10.91
CA VAL A 115 1.66 -6.00 -10.11
C VAL A 115 1.84 -4.72 -9.29
N ARG A 116 2.90 -4.60 -8.54
CA ARG A 116 3.14 -3.44 -7.67
C ARG A 116 3.20 -2.11 -8.43
N PRO A 117 3.88 -2.00 -9.59
CA PRO A 117 3.82 -0.77 -10.38
C PRO A 117 2.42 -0.39 -10.85
N ALA A 118 1.61 -1.37 -11.23
CA ALA A 118 0.24 -1.13 -11.68
C ALA A 118 -0.66 -0.64 -10.54
N VAL A 119 -0.61 -1.26 -9.36
CA VAL A 119 -1.42 -0.84 -8.21
C VAL A 119 -0.93 0.45 -7.58
N ALA A 120 0.36 0.78 -7.70
CA ALA A 120 0.90 2.05 -7.26
C ALA A 120 0.31 3.24 -8.04
N GLN A 121 -0.06 3.04 -9.30
CA GLN A 121 -0.76 4.06 -10.09
C GLN A 121 -2.11 4.43 -9.47
N ASP A 122 -2.77 3.49 -8.81
CA ASP A 122 -4.04 3.69 -8.12
C ASP A 122 -3.88 4.08 -6.64
N GLY A 123 -2.65 4.27 -6.18
CA GLY A 123 -2.34 4.68 -4.80
C GLY A 123 -2.33 3.53 -3.79
N GLY A 124 -2.15 2.31 -4.24
CA GLY A 124 -2.08 1.13 -3.38
C GLY A 124 -0.78 0.34 -3.51
N ASP A 125 -0.69 -0.74 -2.77
CA ASP A 125 0.39 -1.71 -2.86
C ASP A 125 -0.10 -3.11 -2.54
N ILE A 126 0.67 -4.11 -2.97
CA ILE A 126 0.43 -5.52 -2.68
C ILE A 126 1.76 -6.15 -2.26
N THR A 127 1.74 -6.86 -1.14
CA THR A 127 2.90 -7.59 -0.63
C THR A 127 2.62 -9.08 -0.54
N PHE A 128 3.65 -9.88 -0.80
CA PHE A 128 3.59 -11.33 -0.64
C PHE A 128 3.56 -11.69 0.84
N HIS A 129 2.59 -12.50 1.24
CA HIS A 129 2.44 -12.95 2.63
C HIS A 129 2.83 -14.41 2.82
N GLY A 130 2.51 -15.26 1.86
CA GLY A 130 2.86 -16.68 1.92
C GLY A 130 2.39 -17.45 0.69
N PHE A 131 2.91 -18.67 0.55
CA PHE A 131 2.50 -19.62 -0.48
C PHE A 131 2.36 -21.01 0.17
N GLU A 132 1.21 -21.63 0.02
CA GLU A 132 0.93 -22.94 0.57
C GLU A 132 -0.03 -23.71 -0.33
N ARG A 133 0.35 -24.91 -0.73
CA ARG A 133 -0.48 -25.84 -1.53
C ARG A 133 -1.10 -25.21 -2.78
N GLY A 134 -0.33 -24.39 -3.50
CA GLY A 134 -0.80 -23.71 -4.69
C GLY A 134 -1.58 -22.42 -4.41
N VAL A 135 -1.83 -22.07 -3.16
CA VAL A 135 -2.51 -20.83 -2.76
C VAL A 135 -1.49 -19.75 -2.41
N VAL A 136 -1.58 -18.62 -3.10
CA VAL A 136 -0.75 -17.44 -2.83
C VAL A 136 -1.52 -16.50 -1.91
N TYR A 137 -0.93 -16.15 -0.78
CA TYR A 137 -1.49 -15.20 0.17
C TYR A 137 -0.85 -13.83 -0.06
N LEU A 138 -1.66 -12.83 -0.31
CA LEU A 138 -1.24 -11.45 -0.58
C LEU A 138 -1.91 -10.49 0.41
N GLN A 139 -1.16 -9.50 0.86
CA GLN A 139 -1.70 -8.40 1.65
C GLN A 139 -1.88 -7.18 0.77
N MET A 140 -3.09 -6.64 0.73
CA MET A 140 -3.42 -5.42 0.01
C MET A 140 -3.34 -4.21 0.93
N GLN A 141 -2.78 -3.11 0.44
CA GLN A 141 -2.56 -1.89 1.22
C GLN A 141 -2.97 -0.64 0.44
N GLY A 142 -3.17 0.47 1.17
CA GLY A 142 -3.55 1.75 0.58
C GLY A 142 -4.91 1.69 -0.12
N ALA A 143 -5.00 2.24 -1.32
CA ALA A 143 -6.24 2.26 -2.11
C ALA A 143 -6.72 0.87 -2.54
N CYS A 144 -5.87 -0.16 -2.51
CA CYS A 144 -6.24 -1.54 -2.79
C CYS A 144 -6.98 -2.20 -1.63
N ALA A 145 -6.75 -1.74 -0.38
CA ALA A 145 -7.44 -2.24 0.79
C ALA A 145 -8.82 -1.61 0.94
N GLY A 146 -9.82 -2.41 1.29
CA GLY A 146 -11.17 -1.92 1.63
C GLY A 146 -12.00 -1.38 0.46
N CYS A 147 -11.58 -1.55 -0.79
CA CYS A 147 -12.37 -1.15 -1.95
C CYS A 147 -13.37 -2.25 -2.32
N PRO A 148 -14.70 -2.00 -2.30
CA PRO A 148 -15.69 -3.07 -2.50
C PRO A 148 -15.67 -3.69 -3.90
N SER A 149 -15.21 -2.97 -4.93
CA SER A 149 -15.16 -3.47 -6.32
C SER A 149 -13.78 -3.94 -6.78
N SER A 150 -12.70 -3.44 -6.18
CA SER A 150 -11.33 -3.75 -6.59
C SER A 150 -10.80 -5.12 -6.14
N PRO A 151 -11.12 -5.64 -4.93
CA PRO A 151 -10.48 -6.88 -4.47
C PRO A 151 -10.73 -8.07 -5.38
N LEU A 152 -11.94 -8.22 -5.90
CA LEU A 152 -12.28 -9.36 -6.75
C LEU A 152 -11.62 -9.26 -8.13
N THR A 153 -11.71 -8.11 -8.78
CA THR A 153 -11.12 -7.88 -10.10
C THR A 153 -9.60 -7.96 -10.05
N LEU A 154 -9.00 -7.35 -9.04
CA LEU A 154 -7.56 -7.37 -8.83
C LEU A 154 -7.07 -8.77 -8.49
N LYS A 155 -7.77 -9.48 -7.61
CA LYS A 155 -7.50 -10.89 -7.28
C LYS A 155 -7.49 -11.77 -8.54
N MET A 156 -8.52 -11.68 -9.37
CA MET A 156 -8.62 -12.47 -10.61
C MET A 156 -7.52 -12.14 -11.60
N GLY A 157 -7.18 -10.86 -11.74
CA GLY A 157 -6.08 -10.41 -12.60
C GLY A 157 -4.73 -10.96 -12.15
N ILE A 158 -4.43 -10.87 -10.87
CA ILE A 158 -3.20 -11.41 -10.28
C ILE A 158 -3.16 -12.93 -10.37
N GLU A 159 -4.25 -13.60 -10.06
CA GLU A 159 -4.36 -15.05 -10.14
C GLU A 159 -4.09 -15.55 -11.57
N ASN A 160 -4.72 -14.93 -12.57
CA ASN A 160 -4.49 -15.27 -13.97
C ASN A 160 -3.03 -15.02 -14.39
N LEU A 161 -2.44 -13.91 -13.97
CA LEU A 161 -1.05 -13.61 -14.24
C LEU A 161 -0.11 -14.65 -13.64
N LEU A 162 -0.28 -14.96 -12.36
CA LEU A 162 0.57 -15.94 -11.68
C LEU A 162 0.40 -17.34 -12.25
N ARG A 163 -0.82 -17.76 -12.52
CA ARG A 163 -1.10 -19.08 -13.13
C ARG A 163 -0.51 -19.21 -14.54
N HIS A 164 -0.44 -18.12 -15.27
CA HIS A 164 0.15 -18.13 -16.62
C HIS A 164 1.66 -18.38 -16.58
N TYR A 165 2.37 -17.78 -15.65
CA TYR A 165 3.83 -17.92 -15.50
C TYR A 165 4.25 -19.05 -14.57
N ILE A 166 3.43 -19.37 -13.60
CA ILE A 166 3.72 -20.35 -12.54
C ILE A 166 2.55 -21.34 -12.47
N PRO A 167 2.64 -22.51 -13.14
CA PRO A 167 1.56 -23.50 -13.19
C PRO A 167 1.17 -24.05 -11.81
N GLU A 168 2.08 -24.01 -10.84
CA GLU A 168 1.87 -24.48 -9.47
C GLU A 168 0.87 -23.61 -8.69
N VAL A 169 0.67 -22.36 -9.12
CA VAL A 169 -0.32 -21.46 -8.51
C VAL A 169 -1.73 -21.86 -8.96
N THR A 170 -2.60 -22.15 -8.01
CA THR A 170 -4.00 -22.53 -8.25
C THR A 170 -4.97 -21.44 -7.87
N GLU A 171 -4.68 -20.68 -6.82
CA GLU A 171 -5.54 -19.64 -6.28
C GLU A 171 -4.72 -18.51 -5.64
N VAL A 172 -5.30 -17.32 -5.62
CA VAL A 172 -4.78 -16.16 -4.88
C VAL A 172 -5.81 -15.76 -3.82
N ARG A 173 -5.36 -15.58 -2.58
CA ARG A 173 -6.21 -15.14 -1.47
C ARG A 173 -5.65 -13.88 -0.81
N PRO A 174 -6.49 -12.85 -0.60
CA PRO A 174 -6.09 -11.71 0.21
C PRO A 174 -6.07 -12.08 1.70
N VAL A 175 -5.12 -11.51 2.45
CA VAL A 175 -5.03 -11.62 3.90
C VAL A 175 -5.16 -10.23 4.54
N GLY A 176 -5.62 -10.17 5.77
CA GLY A 176 -5.65 -8.93 6.53
C GLY A 176 -6.80 -7.98 6.20
N LEU A 177 -8.00 -8.52 6.00
CA LEU A 177 -9.24 -7.72 6.01
C LEU A 177 -9.78 -7.64 7.43
#